data_e027303e4f8e9f6c816d903818860060
#
_entry.id   e027303e4f8e9f6c816d903818860060
#
_cell.length_a   1.000
_cell.length_b   1.000
_cell.length_c   1.000
_cell.angle_alpha   90.00
_cell.angle_beta   90.00
_cell.angle_gamma   90.00
#
_symmetry.space_group_name_H-M   'P 1'
#
loop_
_entity.id
_entity.type
_entity.pdbx_description
1 polymer ?
#
loop_
_entity_poly.entity_id
_entity_poly.type
_entity_poly.pdbx_seq_one_letter_code
_entity_poly.pdbx_strand_id
1 'polypeptide(L)'
;MKDKWALVTGATAGLGLAIAEGLAGAGANIVLHDLVAPKQAADDLRARFGVEVVAAGVDLSQRESIEAMMADLLDRCGAIDILVNNAVVRHFSAIEQFPPDRWDEALAVNLSAPFHLIRLALPAMKQRGWGRIINMGSIYSSRAIEDRIDYVTTKTAILGMTRAVAIETARSGITCNTLCPGTLPTPAILNKIATMAETSGRPASDVTADYLGERQPTQRFIELEAVAAMVVFLCGPAANDITGASLPIDGGWSVA
;
A
#
# COMPACT_ATOMS: atom_id res chain seq x y z
N MET A 1 -19.12 4.41 -1.83
CA MET A 1 -18.66 3.11 -2.39
C MET A 1 -19.52 1.95 -1.91
N LYS A 2 -20.81 2.22 -1.72
CA LYS A 2 -21.77 1.24 -1.21
C LYS A 2 -21.72 -0.07 -2.03
N ASP A 3 -21.79 -1.20 -1.36
CA ASP A 3 -21.77 -2.56 -1.92
C ASP A 3 -20.48 -2.96 -2.67
N LYS A 4 -19.38 -2.19 -2.53
CA LYS A 4 -18.06 -2.54 -3.06
C LYS A 4 -17.21 -3.19 -2.00
N TRP A 5 -16.45 -4.22 -2.38
CA TRP A 5 -15.48 -4.86 -1.51
C TRP A 5 -14.05 -4.38 -1.79
N ALA A 6 -13.40 -3.92 -0.76
CA ALA A 6 -12.01 -3.45 -0.81
C ALA A 6 -11.08 -4.40 -0.04
N LEU A 7 -10.13 -5.02 -0.73
CA LEU A 7 -9.03 -5.75 -0.10
C LEU A 7 -7.84 -4.82 0.12
N VAL A 8 -7.43 -4.67 1.38
CA VAL A 8 -6.24 -3.90 1.76
C VAL A 8 -5.23 -4.84 2.42
N THR A 9 -4.04 -4.96 1.83
CA THR A 9 -2.98 -5.83 2.37
C THR A 9 -2.07 -5.08 3.34
N GLY A 10 -1.55 -5.76 4.39
CA GLY A 10 -0.74 -5.13 5.43
C GLY A 10 -1.56 -4.10 6.23
N ALA A 11 -2.76 -4.47 6.66
CA ALA A 11 -3.76 -3.56 7.18
C ALA A 11 -4.06 -3.70 8.69
N THR A 12 -3.17 -4.34 9.45
CA THR A 12 -3.32 -4.40 10.93
C THR A 12 -3.15 -3.03 11.60
N ALA A 13 -2.30 -2.17 11.02
CA ALA A 13 -1.97 -0.86 11.58
C ALA A 13 -1.44 0.11 10.50
N GLY A 14 -1.13 1.34 10.91
CA GLY A 14 -0.44 2.34 10.10
C GLY A 14 -1.20 2.68 8.82
N LEU A 15 -0.46 2.78 7.68
CA LEU A 15 -1.05 3.23 6.42
C LEU A 15 -2.15 2.31 5.90
N GLY A 16 -1.96 0.98 5.99
CA GLY A 16 -2.96 0.02 5.53
C GLY A 16 -4.27 0.15 6.28
N LEU A 17 -4.22 0.30 7.60
CA LEU A 17 -5.41 0.51 8.42
C LEU A 17 -6.07 1.86 8.12
N ALA A 18 -5.31 2.95 8.01
CA ALA A 18 -5.85 4.26 7.66
C ALA A 18 -6.56 4.25 6.29
N ILE A 19 -6.00 3.54 5.30
CA ILE A 19 -6.65 3.35 3.99
C ILE A 19 -7.96 2.57 4.14
N ALA A 20 -7.96 1.48 4.91
CA ALA A 20 -9.16 0.68 5.15
C ALA A 20 -10.25 1.50 5.87
N GLU A 21 -9.88 2.32 6.86
CA GLU A 21 -10.79 3.26 7.54
C GLU A 21 -11.38 4.29 6.55
N GLY A 22 -10.55 4.88 5.69
CA GLY A 22 -11.01 5.83 4.68
C GLY A 22 -12.00 5.21 3.70
N LEU A 23 -11.74 3.99 3.22
CA LEU A 23 -12.63 3.25 2.32
C LEU A 23 -13.92 2.81 3.03
N ALA A 24 -13.86 2.36 4.29
CA ALA A 24 -15.01 2.03 5.11
C ALA A 24 -15.89 3.27 5.37
N GLY A 25 -15.27 4.41 5.69
CA GLY A 25 -15.97 5.69 5.84
C GLY A 25 -16.64 6.17 4.55
N ALA A 26 -16.14 5.74 3.39
CA ALA A 26 -16.77 5.97 2.09
C ALA A 26 -17.82 4.91 1.72
N GLY A 27 -18.13 3.97 2.65
CA GLY A 27 -19.18 2.96 2.54
C GLY A 27 -18.78 1.66 1.84
N ALA A 28 -17.48 1.39 1.66
CA ALA A 28 -17.01 0.12 1.14
C ALA A 28 -17.01 -0.95 2.26
N ASN A 29 -17.33 -2.19 1.89
CA ASN A 29 -17.04 -3.36 2.71
C ASN A 29 -15.53 -3.66 2.62
N ILE A 30 -14.93 -4.17 3.70
CA ILE A 30 -13.48 -4.26 3.81
C ILE A 30 -13.02 -5.71 4.01
N VAL A 31 -12.01 -6.12 3.29
CA VAL A 31 -11.15 -7.24 3.65
C VAL A 31 -9.85 -6.68 4.19
N LEU A 32 -9.62 -6.84 5.49
CA LEU A 32 -8.35 -6.53 6.14
C LEU A 32 -7.44 -7.74 6.06
N HIS A 33 -6.31 -7.61 5.38
CA HIS A 33 -5.32 -8.67 5.29
C HIS A 33 -4.02 -8.28 5.99
N ASP A 34 -3.44 -9.26 6.71
CA ASP A 34 -2.06 -9.22 7.21
C ASP A 34 -1.51 -10.64 7.33
N LEU A 35 -0.26 -10.81 7.77
CA LEU A 35 0.34 -12.13 8.04
C LEU A 35 -0.48 -12.91 9.10
N VAL A 36 -0.95 -12.20 10.12
CA VAL A 36 -1.92 -12.71 11.11
C VAL A 36 -3.23 -11.95 10.93
N ALA A 37 -4.35 -12.67 10.89
CA ALA A 37 -5.67 -12.06 10.68
C ALA A 37 -5.96 -10.93 11.69
N PRO A 38 -6.19 -9.68 11.25
CA PRO A 38 -6.36 -8.50 12.12
C PRO A 38 -7.78 -8.42 12.69
N LYS A 39 -8.15 -9.40 13.53
CA LYS A 39 -9.52 -9.56 14.05
C LYS A 39 -10.01 -8.34 14.84
N GLN A 40 -9.17 -7.81 15.75
CA GLN A 40 -9.55 -6.65 16.56
C GLN A 40 -9.81 -5.42 15.68
N ALA A 41 -8.92 -5.12 14.74
CA ALA A 41 -9.10 -4.00 13.81
C ALA A 41 -10.37 -4.19 12.95
N ALA A 42 -10.70 -5.43 12.57
CA ALA A 42 -11.93 -5.72 11.84
C ALA A 42 -13.17 -5.47 12.68
N ASP A 43 -13.17 -5.84 13.97
CA ASP A 43 -14.29 -5.58 14.89
C ASP A 43 -14.47 -4.07 15.12
N ASP A 44 -13.38 -3.34 15.30
CA ASP A 44 -13.39 -1.88 15.46
C ASP A 44 -13.96 -1.17 14.22
N LEU A 45 -13.55 -1.61 13.02
CA LEU A 45 -14.10 -1.06 11.77
C LEU A 45 -15.61 -1.32 11.62
N ARG A 46 -16.06 -2.54 11.91
CA ARG A 46 -17.51 -2.87 11.88
C ARG A 46 -18.30 -1.97 12.81
N ALA A 47 -17.82 -1.85 14.05
CA ALA A 47 -18.49 -1.04 15.07
C ALA A 47 -18.55 0.44 14.68
N ARG A 48 -17.48 0.97 14.11
CA ARG A 48 -17.33 2.39 13.80
C ARG A 48 -18.05 2.82 12.52
N PHE A 49 -18.03 1.98 11.49
CA PHE A 49 -18.53 2.37 10.15
C PHE A 49 -19.80 1.63 9.71
N GLY A 50 -20.19 0.56 10.39
CA GLY A 50 -21.40 -0.21 10.05
C GLY A 50 -21.31 -0.95 8.70
N VAL A 51 -20.11 -1.23 8.22
CA VAL A 51 -19.85 -1.99 6.99
C VAL A 51 -19.48 -3.44 7.30
N GLU A 52 -19.58 -4.32 6.30
CA GLU A 52 -19.08 -5.68 6.44
C GLU A 52 -17.55 -5.68 6.42
N VAL A 53 -16.93 -6.46 7.30
CA VAL A 53 -15.48 -6.59 7.37
C VAL A 53 -15.06 -8.04 7.52
N VAL A 54 -14.14 -8.49 6.70
CA VAL A 54 -13.49 -9.80 6.77
C VAL A 54 -12.04 -9.61 7.19
N ALA A 55 -11.56 -10.40 8.16
CA ALA A 55 -10.16 -10.46 8.53
C ALA A 55 -9.51 -11.70 7.89
N ALA A 56 -8.48 -11.50 7.08
CA ALA A 56 -7.71 -12.56 6.42
C ALA A 56 -6.26 -12.58 6.93
N GLY A 57 -5.77 -13.77 7.34
CA GLY A 57 -4.39 -13.97 7.79
C GLY A 57 -3.68 -14.92 6.85
N VAL A 58 -2.76 -14.42 6.02
CA VAL A 58 -2.08 -15.22 4.99
C VAL A 58 -0.66 -14.67 4.75
N ASP A 59 0.29 -15.58 4.58
CA ASP A 59 1.64 -15.22 4.13
C ASP A 59 1.65 -14.97 2.61
N LEU A 60 1.85 -13.72 2.22
CA LEU A 60 1.91 -13.30 0.82
C LEU A 60 3.19 -13.74 0.09
N SER A 61 4.18 -14.29 0.77
CA SER A 61 5.33 -14.91 0.11
C SER A 61 4.96 -16.25 -0.56
N GLN A 62 3.83 -16.83 -0.20
CA GLN A 62 3.37 -18.15 -0.65
C GLN A 62 2.22 -18.01 -1.65
N ARG A 63 2.50 -18.27 -2.94
CA ARG A 63 1.50 -18.16 -4.02
C ARG A 63 0.24 -18.98 -3.75
N GLU A 64 0.39 -20.23 -3.32
CA GLU A 64 -0.71 -21.16 -3.04
C GLU A 64 -1.63 -20.62 -1.96
N SER A 65 -1.07 -19.96 -0.94
CA SER A 65 -1.81 -19.30 0.14
C SER A 65 -2.60 -18.10 -0.37
N ILE A 66 -2.03 -17.31 -1.28
CA ILE A 66 -2.74 -16.20 -1.94
C ILE A 66 -3.91 -16.74 -2.76
N GLU A 67 -3.70 -17.80 -3.55
CA GLU A 67 -4.74 -18.41 -4.40
C GLU A 67 -5.90 -18.96 -3.55
N ALA A 68 -5.60 -19.65 -2.47
CA ALA A 68 -6.60 -20.17 -1.53
C ALA A 68 -7.40 -19.03 -0.85
N MET A 69 -6.70 -18.00 -0.36
CA MET A 69 -7.35 -16.81 0.23
C MET A 69 -8.27 -16.12 -0.78
N MET A 70 -7.80 -15.87 -1.99
CA MET A 70 -8.62 -15.20 -3.00
C MET A 70 -9.82 -16.01 -3.43
N ALA A 71 -9.72 -17.36 -3.50
CA ALA A 71 -10.85 -18.23 -3.79
C ALA A 71 -11.93 -18.11 -2.69
N ASP A 72 -11.55 -18.18 -1.39
CA ASP A 72 -12.47 -17.97 -0.27
C ASP A 72 -13.12 -16.58 -0.30
N LEU A 73 -12.32 -15.55 -0.55
CA LEU A 73 -12.83 -14.17 -0.60
C LEU A 73 -13.81 -13.94 -1.76
N LEU A 74 -13.53 -14.50 -2.93
CA LEU A 74 -14.43 -14.39 -4.08
C LEU A 74 -15.74 -15.13 -3.86
N ASP A 75 -15.71 -16.31 -3.19
CA ASP A 75 -16.93 -17.03 -2.80
C ASP A 75 -17.78 -16.22 -1.81
N ARG A 76 -17.17 -15.62 -0.79
CA ARG A 76 -17.84 -14.85 0.27
C ARG A 76 -18.31 -13.48 -0.16
N CYS A 77 -17.50 -12.75 -0.93
CA CYS A 77 -17.72 -11.35 -1.30
C CYS A 77 -18.29 -11.22 -2.73
N GLY A 78 -18.25 -12.28 -3.53
CA GLY A 78 -18.62 -12.26 -4.93
C GLY A 78 -17.61 -11.60 -5.85
N ALA A 79 -16.90 -10.58 -5.39
CA ALA A 79 -15.76 -9.94 -6.07
C ALA A 79 -14.93 -9.10 -5.09
N ILE A 80 -13.68 -8.83 -5.46
CA ILE A 80 -12.89 -7.73 -4.90
C ILE A 80 -12.93 -6.60 -5.94
N ASP A 81 -13.65 -5.54 -5.61
CA ASP A 81 -13.84 -4.38 -6.49
C ASP A 81 -12.70 -3.38 -6.38
N ILE A 82 -12.11 -3.24 -5.18
CA ILE A 82 -10.98 -2.36 -4.88
C ILE A 82 -9.86 -3.22 -4.31
N LEU A 83 -8.68 -3.14 -4.91
CA LEU A 83 -7.48 -3.83 -4.44
C LEU A 83 -6.40 -2.82 -4.09
N VAL A 84 -5.98 -2.79 -2.82
CA VAL A 84 -4.87 -1.97 -2.34
C VAL A 84 -3.70 -2.85 -1.95
N ASN A 85 -2.67 -2.90 -2.78
CA ASN A 85 -1.41 -3.60 -2.55
C ASN A 85 -0.50 -2.73 -1.67
N ASN A 86 -0.66 -2.84 -0.34
CA ASN A 86 0.09 -2.05 0.64
C ASN A 86 1.11 -2.87 1.42
N ALA A 87 0.92 -4.17 1.60
CA ALA A 87 1.87 -5.04 2.32
C ALA A 87 3.30 -4.90 1.76
N VAL A 88 4.29 -4.89 2.64
CA VAL A 88 5.69 -4.70 2.26
C VAL A 88 6.63 -5.29 3.31
N VAL A 89 7.69 -5.95 2.85
CA VAL A 89 8.87 -6.27 3.65
C VAL A 89 10.03 -5.37 3.23
N ARG A 90 10.94 -5.09 4.16
CA ARG A 90 12.06 -4.16 3.95
C ARG A 90 13.29 -4.65 4.70
N HIS A 91 14.39 -4.76 4.00
CA HIS A 91 15.67 -5.15 4.57
C HIS A 91 16.71 -4.06 4.35
N PHE A 92 17.76 -4.07 5.14
CA PHE A 92 18.84 -3.10 5.10
C PHE A 92 20.17 -3.84 5.08
N SER A 93 20.88 -3.75 3.98
CA SER A 93 22.23 -4.31 3.83
C SER A 93 22.90 -3.76 2.59
N ALA A 94 24.23 -3.62 2.61
CA ALA A 94 25.02 -3.40 1.42
C ALA A 94 24.81 -4.54 0.42
N ILE A 95 24.89 -4.26 -0.88
CA ILE A 95 24.49 -5.21 -1.92
C ILE A 95 25.31 -6.51 -1.88
N GLU A 96 26.61 -6.43 -1.62
CA GLU A 96 27.52 -7.57 -1.55
C GLU A 96 27.31 -8.44 -0.29
N GLN A 97 26.60 -7.92 0.69
CA GLN A 97 26.24 -8.59 1.97
C GLN A 97 24.75 -8.90 2.06
N PHE A 98 23.98 -8.54 1.03
CA PHE A 98 22.52 -8.68 1.09
C PHE A 98 22.14 -10.18 1.09
N PRO A 99 21.41 -10.69 2.12
CA PRO A 99 21.08 -12.09 2.21
C PRO A 99 20.16 -12.53 1.05
N PRO A 100 20.49 -13.58 0.29
CA PRO A 100 19.65 -14.05 -0.83
C PRO A 100 18.22 -14.34 -0.44
N ASP A 101 17.99 -15.00 0.70
CA ASP A 101 16.64 -15.33 1.18
C ASP A 101 15.79 -14.07 1.45
N ARG A 102 16.42 -12.96 1.87
CA ARG A 102 15.73 -11.69 2.08
C ARG A 102 15.41 -10.98 0.76
N TRP A 103 16.24 -11.16 -0.23
CA TRP A 103 15.96 -10.72 -1.59
C TRP A 103 14.74 -11.46 -2.16
N ASP A 104 14.72 -12.79 -2.04
CA ASP A 104 13.62 -13.62 -2.54
C ASP A 104 12.31 -13.30 -1.81
N GLU A 105 12.35 -13.13 -0.48
CA GLU A 105 11.20 -12.69 0.30
C GLU A 105 10.66 -11.33 -0.19
N ALA A 106 11.54 -10.37 -0.43
CA ALA A 106 11.14 -9.06 -0.91
C ALA A 106 10.51 -9.11 -2.30
N LEU A 107 11.05 -9.90 -3.23
CA LEU A 107 10.44 -10.12 -4.54
C LEU A 107 9.07 -10.79 -4.41
N ALA A 108 8.96 -11.80 -3.55
CA ALA A 108 7.72 -12.52 -3.34
C ALA A 108 6.61 -11.61 -2.79
N VAL A 109 6.87 -10.88 -1.71
CA VAL A 109 5.86 -10.05 -1.03
C VAL A 109 5.61 -8.73 -1.75
N ASN A 110 6.67 -8.01 -2.15
CA ASN A 110 6.54 -6.64 -2.66
C ASN A 110 6.16 -6.58 -4.15
N LEU A 111 6.39 -7.64 -4.91
CA LEU A 111 6.19 -7.66 -6.36
C LEU A 111 5.31 -8.81 -6.84
N SER A 112 5.64 -10.06 -6.51
CA SER A 112 4.89 -11.22 -7.00
C SER A 112 3.49 -11.30 -6.38
N ALA A 113 3.34 -11.01 -5.09
CA ALA A 113 2.02 -11.00 -4.44
C ALA A 113 1.05 -9.98 -5.06
N PRO A 114 1.42 -8.68 -5.28
CA PRO A 114 0.60 -7.76 -6.05
C PRO A 114 0.17 -8.31 -7.42
N PHE A 115 1.09 -8.92 -8.16
CA PHE A 115 0.76 -9.56 -9.44
C PHE A 115 -0.30 -10.66 -9.28
N HIS A 116 -0.14 -11.57 -8.30
CA HIS A 116 -1.09 -12.66 -8.09
C HIS A 116 -2.46 -12.15 -7.64
N LEU A 117 -2.51 -11.17 -6.73
CA LEU A 117 -3.75 -10.55 -6.27
C LEU A 117 -4.49 -9.85 -7.42
N ILE A 118 -3.77 -9.08 -8.26
CA ILE A 118 -4.33 -8.42 -9.45
C ILE A 118 -4.88 -9.49 -10.40
N ARG A 119 -4.10 -10.50 -10.76
CA ARG A 119 -4.49 -11.59 -11.67
C ARG A 119 -5.79 -12.27 -11.21
N LEU A 120 -5.95 -12.49 -9.91
CA LEU A 120 -7.10 -13.20 -9.34
C LEU A 120 -8.33 -12.29 -9.17
N ALA A 121 -8.15 -10.98 -8.95
CA ALA A 121 -9.26 -10.04 -8.82
C ALA A 121 -9.83 -9.58 -10.18
N LEU A 122 -8.98 -9.48 -11.21
CA LEU A 122 -9.34 -8.91 -12.52
C LEU A 122 -10.53 -9.57 -13.23
N PRO A 123 -10.70 -10.91 -13.23
CA PRO A 123 -11.84 -11.53 -13.91
C PRO A 123 -13.19 -11.02 -13.41
N ALA A 124 -13.39 -10.94 -12.10
CA ALA A 124 -14.62 -10.42 -11.50
C ALA A 124 -14.78 -8.91 -11.74
N MET A 125 -13.71 -8.11 -11.66
CA MET A 125 -13.73 -6.69 -12.01
C MET A 125 -14.15 -6.47 -13.48
N LYS A 126 -13.61 -7.25 -14.42
CA LYS A 126 -13.97 -7.18 -15.86
C LYS A 126 -15.43 -7.56 -16.08
N GLN A 127 -15.91 -8.61 -15.41
CA GLN A 127 -17.33 -9.01 -15.52
C GLN A 127 -18.28 -7.93 -15.00
N ARG A 128 -17.89 -7.19 -13.96
CA ARG A 128 -18.68 -6.08 -13.40
C ARG A 128 -18.51 -4.75 -14.16
N GLY A 129 -17.55 -4.67 -15.08
CA GLY A 129 -17.21 -3.44 -15.81
C GLY A 129 -16.69 -2.33 -14.89
N TRP A 130 -16.15 -2.67 -13.72
CA TRP A 130 -15.63 -1.71 -12.73
C TRP A 130 -14.56 -2.33 -11.83
N GLY A 131 -13.50 -1.60 -11.58
CA GLY A 131 -12.45 -1.99 -10.65
C GLY A 131 -11.48 -0.85 -10.34
N ARG A 132 -10.86 -0.90 -9.17
CA ARG A 132 -9.83 0.05 -8.74
C ARG A 132 -8.66 -0.70 -8.13
N ILE A 133 -7.49 -0.52 -8.72
CA ILE A 133 -6.24 -1.15 -8.25
C ILE A 133 -5.28 -0.04 -7.86
N ILE A 134 -4.87 -0.05 -6.60
CA ILE A 134 -3.94 0.91 -6.03
C ILE A 134 -2.71 0.15 -5.54
N ASN A 135 -1.58 0.41 -6.15
CA ASN A 135 -0.30 -0.14 -5.73
C ASN A 135 0.43 0.90 -4.87
N MET A 136 0.92 0.50 -3.71
CA MET A 136 1.75 1.39 -2.90
C MET A 136 3.19 1.36 -3.39
N GLY A 137 3.57 2.42 -4.07
CA GLY A 137 4.94 2.75 -4.42
C GLY A 137 5.67 3.41 -3.26
N SER A 138 6.62 4.24 -3.60
CA SER A 138 7.42 5.06 -2.68
C SER A 138 8.07 6.19 -3.48
N ILE A 139 8.61 7.19 -2.80
CA ILE A 139 9.61 8.09 -3.39
C ILE A 139 10.76 7.30 -4.05
N TYR A 140 11.11 6.15 -3.50
CA TYR A 140 12.14 5.25 -4.05
C TYR A 140 11.68 4.42 -5.26
N SER A 141 10.49 4.67 -5.79
CA SER A 141 10.11 4.18 -7.12
C SER A 141 10.79 4.96 -8.25
N SER A 142 11.28 6.17 -7.98
CA SER A 142 11.98 7.06 -8.92
C SER A 142 13.34 7.55 -8.44
N ARG A 143 13.70 7.28 -7.19
CA ARG A 143 15.00 7.62 -6.58
C ARG A 143 15.63 6.36 -5.98
N ALA A 144 16.92 6.43 -5.67
CA ALA A 144 17.64 5.36 -4.98
C ALA A 144 18.18 5.86 -3.63
N ILE A 145 18.52 4.90 -2.79
CA ILE A 145 19.21 5.11 -1.50
C ILE A 145 20.07 3.87 -1.23
N GLU A 146 21.17 4.05 -0.54
CA GLU A 146 22.06 2.97 -0.13
C GLU A 146 21.36 1.95 0.76
N ASP A 147 21.88 0.71 0.75
CA ASP A 147 21.45 -0.41 1.59
C ASP A 147 19.98 -0.83 1.45
N ARG A 148 19.34 -0.54 0.30
CA ARG A 148 17.90 -0.79 0.05
C ARG A 148 17.64 -1.38 -1.32
N ILE A 149 18.53 -2.25 -1.80
CA ILE A 149 18.41 -2.83 -3.15
C ILE A 149 17.08 -3.53 -3.40
N ASP A 150 16.58 -4.29 -2.43
CA ASP A 150 15.29 -4.98 -2.48
C ASP A 150 14.12 -4.01 -2.65
N TYR A 151 14.09 -2.99 -1.81
CA TYR A 151 13.00 -2.02 -1.75
C TYR A 151 12.98 -1.12 -2.99
N VAL A 152 14.13 -0.57 -3.39
CA VAL A 152 14.25 0.28 -4.58
C VAL A 152 13.84 -0.51 -5.82
N THR A 153 14.35 -1.74 -5.98
CA THR A 153 14.04 -2.59 -7.13
C THR A 153 12.55 -2.90 -7.20
N THR A 154 11.95 -3.39 -6.11
CA THR A 154 10.53 -3.78 -6.11
C THR A 154 9.60 -2.58 -6.26
N LYS A 155 9.91 -1.43 -5.64
CA LYS A 155 9.10 -0.21 -5.77
C LYS A 155 9.23 0.46 -7.14
N THR A 156 10.35 0.29 -7.83
CA THR A 156 10.50 0.69 -9.24
C THR A 156 9.73 -0.26 -10.17
N ALA A 157 9.83 -1.57 -9.97
CA ALA A 157 9.15 -2.57 -10.77
C ALA A 157 7.61 -2.45 -10.71
N ILE A 158 7.05 -2.05 -9.56
CA ILE A 158 5.62 -1.88 -9.40
C ILE A 158 5.04 -0.80 -10.35
N LEU A 159 5.83 0.21 -10.75
CA LEU A 159 5.40 1.21 -11.75
C LEU A 159 5.19 0.57 -13.13
N GLY A 160 6.07 -0.35 -13.51
CA GLY A 160 5.95 -1.10 -14.77
C GLY A 160 4.69 -1.97 -14.78
N MET A 161 4.47 -2.71 -13.69
CA MET A 161 3.25 -3.52 -13.50
C MET A 161 1.99 -2.65 -13.57
N THR A 162 1.96 -1.51 -12.88
CA THR A 162 0.83 -0.58 -12.88
C THR A 162 0.47 -0.12 -14.29
N ARG A 163 1.47 0.27 -15.09
CA ARG A 163 1.27 0.71 -16.48
C ARG A 163 0.75 -0.41 -17.38
N ALA A 164 1.31 -1.61 -17.27
CA ALA A 164 0.87 -2.77 -18.03
C ALA A 164 -0.61 -3.11 -17.74
N VAL A 165 -0.97 -3.22 -16.46
CA VAL A 165 -2.37 -3.48 -16.05
C VAL A 165 -3.30 -2.37 -16.51
N ALA A 166 -2.91 -1.10 -16.39
CA ALA A 166 -3.72 0.04 -16.81
C ALA A 166 -4.07 -0.02 -18.31
N ILE A 167 -3.09 -0.33 -19.16
CA ILE A 167 -3.32 -0.45 -20.61
C ILE A 167 -4.18 -1.67 -20.95
N GLU A 168 -3.95 -2.82 -20.33
CA GLU A 168 -4.72 -4.04 -20.55
C GLU A 168 -6.19 -3.91 -20.11
N THR A 169 -6.48 -2.99 -19.19
CA THR A 169 -7.82 -2.83 -18.58
C THR A 169 -8.51 -1.53 -18.98
N ALA A 170 -7.88 -0.69 -19.79
CA ALA A 170 -8.36 0.66 -20.15
C ALA A 170 -9.79 0.71 -20.69
N ARG A 171 -10.25 -0.37 -21.36
CA ARG A 171 -11.62 -0.47 -21.92
C ARG A 171 -12.60 -1.22 -21.03
N SER A 172 -12.19 -1.59 -19.82
CA SER A 172 -12.98 -2.45 -18.93
C SER A 172 -13.56 -1.70 -17.73
N GLY A 173 -13.48 -0.37 -17.68
CA GLY A 173 -13.91 0.44 -16.54
C GLY A 173 -13.03 0.26 -15.29
N ILE A 174 -11.82 -0.28 -15.46
CA ILE A 174 -10.87 -0.56 -14.39
C ILE A 174 -9.70 0.42 -14.48
N THR A 175 -9.30 0.99 -13.34
CA THR A 175 -8.09 1.82 -13.26
C THR A 175 -7.04 1.15 -12.37
N CYS A 176 -5.77 1.33 -12.72
CA CYS A 176 -4.63 0.87 -11.94
C CYS A 176 -3.62 2.01 -11.77
N ASN A 177 -3.36 2.41 -10.52
CA ASN A 177 -2.48 3.54 -10.22
C ASN A 177 -1.51 3.19 -9.10
N THR A 178 -0.40 3.92 -9.03
CA THR A 178 0.57 3.82 -7.95
C THR A 178 0.57 5.12 -7.14
N LEU A 179 0.46 5.02 -5.81
CA LEU A 179 0.72 6.13 -4.90
C LEU A 179 2.15 6.02 -4.37
N CYS A 180 2.88 7.14 -4.40
CA CYS A 180 4.27 7.22 -3.98
C CYS A 180 4.41 8.19 -2.78
N PRO A 181 4.15 7.70 -1.55
CA PRO A 181 4.31 8.54 -0.37
C PRO A 181 5.78 8.88 -0.11
N GLY A 182 6.00 10.06 0.47
CA GLY A 182 7.24 10.45 1.12
C GLY A 182 7.39 9.83 2.51
N THR A 183 7.95 10.59 3.45
CA THR A 183 8.17 10.10 4.82
C THR A 183 6.87 10.08 5.62
N LEU A 184 6.44 8.89 6.00
CA LEU A 184 5.29 8.65 6.88
C LEU A 184 5.77 8.51 8.34
N PRO A 185 4.95 8.87 9.35
CA PRO A 185 5.29 8.72 10.76
C PRO A 185 5.15 7.25 11.22
N THR A 186 5.92 6.36 10.61
CA THR A 186 5.94 4.95 11.02
C THR A 186 6.67 4.77 12.34
N PRO A 187 6.32 3.75 13.16
CA PRO A 187 7.02 3.48 14.41
C PRO A 187 8.54 3.38 14.25
N ALA A 188 9.02 2.75 13.19
CA ALA A 188 10.45 2.63 12.90
C ALA A 188 11.12 3.99 12.67
N ILE A 189 10.47 4.92 11.97
CA ILE A 189 10.99 6.27 11.73
C ILE A 189 10.94 7.10 13.00
N LEU A 190 9.83 7.03 13.74
CA LEU A 190 9.70 7.76 15.01
C LEU A 190 10.74 7.30 16.04
N ASN A 191 10.95 5.99 16.17
CA ASN A 191 11.99 5.44 17.04
C ASN A 191 13.40 5.87 16.60
N LYS A 192 13.68 5.87 15.29
CA LYS A 192 14.97 6.36 14.76
C LYS A 192 15.20 7.82 15.14
N ILE A 193 14.21 8.68 14.98
CA ILE A 193 14.30 10.10 15.35
C ILE A 193 14.49 10.24 16.87
N ALA A 194 13.78 9.48 17.68
CA ALA A 194 13.95 9.49 19.14
C ALA A 194 15.38 9.13 19.54
N THR A 195 15.94 8.04 18.98
CA THR A 195 17.34 7.64 19.22
C THR A 195 18.33 8.71 18.79
N MET A 196 18.10 9.37 17.65
CA MET A 196 18.95 10.48 17.19
C MET A 196 18.88 11.68 18.15
N ALA A 197 17.70 11.99 18.68
CA ALA A 197 17.52 13.07 19.66
C ALA A 197 18.24 12.76 20.99
N GLU A 198 18.09 11.56 21.50
CA GLU A 198 18.79 11.10 22.70
C GLU A 198 20.31 11.15 22.54
N THR A 199 20.82 10.65 21.41
CA THR A 199 22.28 10.58 21.14
C THR A 199 22.89 11.97 20.95
N SER A 200 22.15 12.92 20.34
CA SER A 200 22.64 14.28 20.10
C SER A 200 22.37 15.24 21.24
N GLY A 201 21.54 14.87 22.22
CA GLY A 201 21.09 15.76 23.30
C GLY A 201 20.23 16.92 22.82
N ARG A 202 19.68 16.85 21.60
CA ARG A 202 18.87 17.91 20.97
C ARG A 202 17.38 17.64 21.18
N PRO A 203 16.52 18.67 21.20
CA PRO A 203 15.08 18.50 21.21
C PRO A 203 14.60 17.63 20.03
N ALA A 204 13.67 16.70 20.31
CA ALA A 204 13.12 15.81 19.26
C ALA A 204 12.46 16.58 18.11
N SER A 205 11.87 17.76 18.38
CA SER A 205 11.32 18.65 17.36
C SER A 205 12.37 19.07 16.31
N ASP A 206 13.56 19.47 16.78
CA ASP A 206 14.64 19.98 15.93
C ASP A 206 15.23 18.85 15.09
N VAL A 207 15.44 17.68 15.72
CA VAL A 207 15.92 16.48 15.00
C VAL A 207 14.89 16.03 13.96
N THR A 208 13.59 16.12 14.29
CA THR A 208 12.51 15.82 13.33
C THR A 208 12.54 16.79 12.15
N ALA A 209 12.67 18.07 12.41
CA ALA A 209 12.73 19.10 11.35
C ALA A 209 13.93 18.86 10.42
N ASP A 210 15.11 18.58 10.97
CA ASP A 210 16.31 18.28 10.18
C ASP A 210 16.11 16.98 9.37
N TYR A 211 15.63 15.92 10.01
CA TYR A 211 15.38 14.63 9.35
C TYR A 211 14.41 14.75 8.17
N LEU A 212 13.38 15.56 8.32
CA LEU A 212 12.40 15.80 7.26
C LEU A 212 12.91 16.82 6.23
N GLY A 213 13.64 17.84 6.67
CA GLY A 213 14.19 18.88 5.81
C GLY A 213 15.18 18.36 4.77
N GLU A 214 15.96 17.35 5.11
CA GLU A 214 16.84 16.64 4.17
C GLU A 214 16.07 15.83 3.09
N ARG A 215 14.79 15.61 3.28
CA ARG A 215 13.96 14.72 2.45
C ARG A 215 12.87 15.49 1.73
N GLN A 216 11.97 16.10 2.48
CA GLN A 216 10.79 16.74 1.88
C GLN A 216 10.75 18.23 2.19
N PRO A 217 10.69 19.11 1.16
CA PRO A 217 10.69 20.56 1.31
C PRO A 217 9.64 21.13 2.27
N THR A 218 8.50 20.43 2.42
CA THR A 218 7.46 20.83 3.37
C THR A 218 7.85 20.66 4.84
N GLN A 219 8.93 19.95 5.14
CA GLN A 219 9.45 19.65 6.49
C GLN A 219 8.41 19.05 7.45
N ARG A 220 7.41 18.36 6.92
CA ARG A 220 6.35 17.70 7.68
C ARG A 220 6.20 16.26 7.25
N PHE A 221 5.82 15.38 8.16
CA PHE A 221 5.38 14.05 7.80
C PHE A 221 4.20 14.11 6.83
N ILE A 222 4.12 13.13 5.95
CA ILE A 222 2.90 12.90 5.20
C ILE A 222 1.90 12.21 6.13
N GLU A 223 0.74 12.81 6.30
CA GLU A 223 -0.33 12.24 7.13
C GLU A 223 -0.90 10.97 6.48
N LEU A 224 -1.15 9.94 7.29
CA LEU A 224 -1.70 8.68 6.80
C LEU A 224 -3.08 8.89 6.17
N GLU A 225 -3.87 9.78 6.79
CA GLU A 225 -5.20 10.18 6.34
C GLU A 225 -5.18 10.89 4.99
N ALA A 226 -4.12 11.65 4.70
CA ALA A 226 -3.96 12.31 3.40
C ALA A 226 -3.74 11.27 2.28
N VAL A 227 -2.96 10.22 2.55
CA VAL A 227 -2.79 9.11 1.60
C VAL A 227 -4.09 8.32 1.46
N ALA A 228 -4.79 8.04 2.56
CA ALA A 228 -6.09 7.38 2.55
C ALA A 228 -7.14 8.17 1.74
N ALA A 229 -7.20 9.49 1.93
CA ALA A 229 -8.09 10.38 1.16
C ALA A 229 -7.81 10.33 -0.34
N MET A 230 -6.54 10.24 -0.75
CA MET A 230 -6.17 10.08 -2.16
C MET A 230 -6.63 8.71 -2.70
N VAL A 231 -6.50 7.63 -1.92
CA VAL A 231 -7.05 6.32 -2.32
C VAL A 231 -8.55 6.41 -2.52
N VAL A 232 -9.28 7.03 -1.58
CA VAL A 232 -10.74 7.24 -1.69
C VAL A 232 -11.08 8.06 -2.95
N PHE A 233 -10.34 9.14 -3.23
CA PHE A 233 -10.51 9.95 -4.44
C PHE A 233 -10.32 9.09 -5.71
N LEU A 234 -9.25 8.31 -5.79
CA LEU A 234 -8.95 7.45 -6.94
C LEU A 234 -9.99 6.34 -7.15
N CYS A 235 -10.72 5.97 -6.11
CA CYS A 235 -11.84 5.03 -6.22
C CYS A 235 -13.17 5.73 -6.60
N GLY A 236 -13.21 7.05 -6.58
CA GLY A 236 -14.40 7.84 -6.92
C GLY A 236 -14.58 8.06 -8.43
N PRO A 237 -15.77 8.57 -8.83
CA PRO A 237 -16.09 8.79 -10.25
C PRO A 237 -15.23 9.89 -10.89
N ALA A 238 -14.73 10.86 -10.15
CA ALA A 238 -13.89 11.93 -10.66
C ALA A 238 -12.50 11.45 -11.14
N ALA A 239 -12.11 10.21 -10.79
CA ALA A 239 -10.82 9.62 -11.13
C ALA A 239 -10.92 8.52 -12.22
N ASN A 240 -12.05 8.40 -12.92
CA ASN A 240 -12.24 7.36 -13.94
C ASN A 240 -11.20 7.39 -15.08
N ASP A 241 -10.66 8.54 -15.38
CA ASP A 241 -9.65 8.72 -16.44
C ASP A 241 -8.21 8.79 -15.89
N ILE A 242 -8.02 8.55 -14.57
CA ILE A 242 -6.71 8.45 -13.95
C ILE A 242 -6.31 6.96 -13.89
N THR A 243 -5.47 6.52 -14.83
CA THR A 243 -4.96 5.15 -14.89
C THR A 243 -3.52 5.12 -15.40
N GLY A 244 -2.71 4.18 -14.91
CA GLY A 244 -1.28 4.08 -15.23
C GLY A 244 -0.40 5.16 -14.57
N ALA A 245 -0.99 5.99 -13.71
CA ALA A 245 -0.31 7.11 -13.10
C ALA A 245 0.58 6.67 -11.92
N SER A 246 1.66 7.41 -11.73
CA SER A 246 2.47 7.41 -10.51
C SER A 246 2.27 8.74 -9.82
N LEU A 247 1.62 8.73 -8.67
CA LEU A 247 1.14 9.93 -7.97
C LEU A 247 1.95 10.15 -6.69
N PRO A 248 2.87 11.14 -6.67
CA PRO A 248 3.62 11.45 -5.46
C PRO A 248 2.73 12.17 -4.43
N ILE A 249 2.90 11.78 -3.16
CA ILE A 249 2.38 12.49 -1.98
C ILE A 249 3.58 12.60 -1.04
N ASP A 250 4.51 13.50 -1.35
CA ASP A 250 5.88 13.44 -0.82
C ASP A 250 6.41 14.79 -0.32
N GLY A 251 5.55 15.80 -0.22
CA GLY A 251 5.95 17.13 0.24
C GLY A 251 6.97 17.82 -0.66
N GLY A 252 7.01 17.44 -1.95
CA GLY A 252 7.93 18.00 -2.94
C GLY A 252 9.28 17.27 -3.06
N TRP A 253 9.46 16.15 -2.36
CA TRP A 253 10.74 15.43 -2.34
C TRP A 253 11.18 14.93 -3.72
N SER A 254 10.24 14.53 -4.59
CA SER A 254 10.57 14.02 -5.94
C SER A 254 11.08 15.09 -6.90
N VAL A 255 10.87 16.37 -6.61
CA VAL A 255 11.21 17.50 -7.49
C VAL A 255 12.24 18.46 -6.89
N ALA A 256 12.72 18.17 -5.68
CA ALA A 256 13.77 18.94 -5.00
C ALA A 256 15.16 18.37 -5.27
#